data_ce28b246f233de679eb951866d7c18e7
#
_entry.id   ce28b246f233de679eb951866d7c18e7
#
_cell.length_a   1.000
_cell.length_b   1.000
_cell.length_c   1.000
_cell.angle_alpha   90.00
_cell.angle_beta   90.00
_cell.angle_gamma   90.00
#
_symmetry.space_group_name_H-M   'P 1'
#
loop_
_entity.id
_entity.type
_entity.pdbx_description
1 polymer ?
#
loop_
_entity_poly.entity_id
_entity_poly.type
_entity_poly.pdbx_seq_one_letter_code
_entity_poly.pdbx_strand_id
1 'polypeptide(L)'
;MAYDCVVCVKQVPDTAHVTADAMTSEGTVNRAALPAIFNPEDLHALEVALSVREEHGGSVTVISMGPPKAGDVLREALYRGADRAVLLTDKRAAASDTLATSYIISRAIRTLGKYDLVFCGRQAIDGDTAQVGPQTAEKLGIPQVTYLERIETLTDGVARLRRNVGNGWEVVEVKTPVLVTVLDAANEPRPPAAKRTMKYKRARTRLELAEEVRAELPKAGDDEREAEIERRAETLRSRGLMIDTWNLDDIDADLSWCGLSGSPTQVHRIQAIVLTKEGYTEISPTEEGIRRLVHELIVDHTLG
;
A
#
# COMPACT_ATOMS: atom_id res chain seq x y z
N MET A 1 4.53 26.98 -0.65
CA MET A 1 5.35 26.21 0.31
C MET A 1 5.58 24.84 -0.29
N ALA A 2 6.77 24.26 -0.20
CA ALA A 2 7.03 22.89 -0.65
C ALA A 2 6.54 21.90 0.41
N TYR A 3 5.96 20.76 -0.01
CA TYR A 3 5.40 19.75 0.88
C TYR A 3 6.10 18.40 0.70
N ASP A 4 6.53 17.82 1.81
CA ASP A 4 7.09 16.47 1.81
C ASP A 4 5.98 15.45 2.05
N CYS A 5 5.73 14.62 1.05
CA CYS A 5 4.67 13.62 1.04
C CYS A 5 5.23 12.23 1.34
N VAL A 6 4.54 11.49 2.19
CA VAL A 6 4.77 10.06 2.42
C VAL A 6 3.58 9.28 1.90
N VAL A 7 3.83 8.23 1.10
CA VAL A 7 2.77 7.35 0.58
C VAL A 7 3.00 5.94 1.08
N CYS A 8 2.01 5.39 1.77
CA CYS A 8 2.01 4.00 2.18
C CYS A 8 1.42 3.15 1.05
N VAL A 9 2.16 2.14 0.60
CA VAL A 9 1.74 1.26 -0.49
C VAL A 9 1.89 -0.19 -0.10
N LYS A 10 1.06 -1.05 -0.68
CA LYS A 10 1.06 -2.48 -0.41
C LYS A 10 1.15 -3.29 -1.68
N GLN A 11 1.95 -4.36 -1.63
CA GLN A 11 1.86 -5.44 -2.60
C GLN A 11 0.74 -6.39 -2.19
N VAL A 12 -0.19 -6.65 -3.10
CA VAL A 12 -1.36 -7.51 -2.86
C VAL A 12 -1.46 -8.60 -3.93
N PRO A 13 -2.07 -9.75 -3.64
CA PRO A 13 -2.39 -10.71 -4.68
C PRO A 13 -3.44 -10.15 -5.64
N ASP A 14 -3.28 -10.43 -6.93
CA ASP A 14 -4.27 -10.05 -7.96
C ASP A 14 -5.50 -10.96 -7.85
N THR A 15 -6.51 -10.48 -7.14
CA THR A 15 -7.77 -11.21 -6.94
C THR A 15 -8.75 -11.04 -8.12
N ALA A 16 -8.49 -10.12 -9.05
CA ALA A 16 -9.31 -9.91 -10.23
C ALA A 16 -9.01 -10.94 -11.34
N HIS A 17 -7.77 -11.45 -11.38
CA HIS A 17 -7.30 -12.40 -12.40
C HIS A 17 -6.90 -13.74 -11.77
N VAL A 18 -7.89 -14.48 -11.27
CA VAL A 18 -7.67 -15.81 -10.71
C VAL A 18 -7.41 -16.81 -11.85
N THR A 19 -6.18 -17.33 -11.92
CA THR A 19 -5.80 -18.35 -12.90
C THR A 19 -6.21 -19.74 -12.41
N ALA A 20 -6.33 -20.71 -13.34
CA ALA A 20 -6.63 -22.11 -13.00
C ALA A 20 -5.62 -22.71 -12.01
N ASP A 21 -4.34 -22.33 -12.13
CA ASP A 21 -3.26 -22.78 -11.25
C ASP A 21 -3.38 -22.24 -9.81
N ALA A 22 -4.15 -21.18 -9.63
CA ALA A 22 -4.44 -20.62 -8.30
C ALA A 22 -5.64 -21.28 -7.61
N MET A 23 -6.35 -22.19 -8.28
CA MET A 23 -7.43 -22.97 -7.68
C MET A 23 -6.88 -24.22 -7.00
N THR A 24 -7.26 -24.42 -5.73
CA THR A 24 -6.96 -25.68 -5.04
C THR A 24 -7.91 -26.79 -5.49
N SER A 25 -7.56 -28.06 -5.24
CA SER A 25 -8.44 -29.21 -5.48
C SER A 25 -9.78 -29.14 -4.70
N GLU A 26 -9.85 -28.30 -3.67
CA GLU A 26 -11.03 -28.07 -2.84
C GLU A 26 -11.89 -26.91 -3.35
N GLY A 27 -11.57 -26.32 -4.50
CA GLY A 27 -12.29 -25.18 -5.10
C GLY A 27 -12.05 -23.83 -4.41
N THR A 28 -11.01 -23.74 -3.59
CA THR A 28 -10.59 -22.48 -2.95
C THR A 28 -9.42 -21.83 -3.69
N VAL A 29 -9.24 -20.51 -3.52
CA VAL A 29 -8.14 -19.79 -4.16
C VAL A 29 -6.89 -19.83 -3.29
N ASN A 30 -5.80 -20.36 -3.85
CA ASN A 30 -4.46 -20.24 -3.27
C ASN A 30 -3.89 -18.85 -3.58
N ARG A 31 -4.08 -17.91 -2.67
CA ARG A 31 -3.60 -16.52 -2.84
C ARG A 31 -2.09 -16.40 -3.05
N ALA A 32 -1.30 -17.37 -2.57
CA ALA A 32 0.15 -17.37 -2.76
C ALA A 32 0.56 -17.71 -4.21
N ALA A 33 -0.33 -18.34 -4.98
CA ALA A 33 -0.12 -18.65 -6.40
C ALA A 33 -0.58 -17.51 -7.34
N LEU A 34 -1.26 -16.49 -6.81
CA LEU A 34 -1.67 -15.33 -7.61
C LEU A 34 -0.47 -14.42 -7.90
N PRO A 35 -0.45 -13.78 -9.07
CA PRO A 35 0.47 -12.68 -9.33
C PRO A 35 0.34 -11.61 -8.24
N ALA A 36 1.46 -11.03 -7.85
CA ALA A 36 1.47 -9.93 -6.90
C ALA A 36 1.45 -8.61 -7.68
N ILE A 37 0.54 -7.72 -7.31
CA ILE A 37 0.35 -6.41 -7.95
C ILE A 37 0.46 -5.28 -6.93
N PHE A 38 0.62 -4.08 -7.43
CA PHE A 38 0.45 -2.85 -6.65
C PHE A 38 -1.03 -2.74 -6.23
N ASN A 39 -1.33 -2.48 -4.96
CA ASN A 39 -2.69 -2.27 -4.52
C ASN A 39 -3.33 -1.12 -5.32
N PRO A 40 -4.42 -1.36 -6.07
CA PRO A 40 -5.00 -0.34 -6.95
C PRO A 40 -5.36 0.97 -6.23
N GLU A 41 -5.87 0.88 -5.02
CA GLU A 41 -6.24 2.06 -4.24
C GLU A 41 -5.02 2.91 -3.82
N ASP A 42 -3.87 2.27 -3.60
CA ASP A 42 -2.64 3.00 -3.26
C ASP A 42 -2.04 3.73 -4.48
N LEU A 43 -2.38 3.30 -5.71
CA LEU A 43 -2.00 4.03 -6.92
C LEU A 43 -2.64 5.41 -6.97
N HIS A 44 -3.90 5.53 -6.55
CA HIS A 44 -4.60 6.81 -6.45
C HIS A 44 -3.97 7.72 -5.38
N ALA A 45 -3.56 7.14 -4.25
CA ALA A 45 -2.83 7.86 -3.20
C ALA A 45 -1.48 8.39 -3.69
N LEU A 46 -0.74 7.55 -4.44
CA LEU A 46 0.53 7.96 -5.06
C LEU A 46 0.32 9.09 -6.07
N GLU A 47 -0.72 9.03 -6.90
CA GLU A 47 -1.01 10.07 -7.89
C GLU A 47 -1.32 11.41 -7.24
N VAL A 48 -2.10 11.44 -6.13
CA VAL A 48 -2.35 12.66 -5.36
C VAL A 48 -1.03 13.25 -4.85
N ALA A 49 -0.16 12.44 -4.26
CA ALA A 49 1.13 12.90 -3.75
C ALA A 49 2.04 13.46 -4.85
N LEU A 50 2.07 12.81 -6.01
CA LEU A 50 2.83 13.27 -7.17
C LEU A 50 2.30 14.61 -7.71
N SER A 51 0.98 14.77 -7.75
CA SER A 51 0.33 16.02 -8.17
C SER A 51 0.64 17.17 -7.20
N VAL A 52 0.59 16.91 -5.89
CA VAL A 52 0.99 17.90 -4.86
C VAL A 52 2.43 18.35 -5.06
N ARG A 53 3.35 17.40 -5.27
CA ARG A 53 4.76 17.73 -5.51
C ARG A 53 4.94 18.54 -6.80
N GLU A 54 4.21 18.24 -7.87
CA GLU A 54 4.31 18.95 -9.15
C GLU A 54 3.80 20.39 -9.03
N GLU A 55 2.76 20.61 -8.25
CA GLU A 55 2.16 21.93 -8.07
C GLU A 55 2.92 22.80 -7.06
N HIS A 56 3.37 22.21 -5.96
CA HIS A 56 3.91 22.97 -4.82
C HIS A 56 5.42 22.74 -4.57
N GLY A 57 6.02 21.73 -5.20
CA GLY A 57 7.38 21.27 -4.89
C GLY A 57 7.41 20.39 -3.64
N GLY A 58 8.61 20.00 -3.22
CA GLY A 58 8.86 19.04 -2.14
C GLY A 58 9.27 17.68 -2.66
N SER A 59 8.98 16.63 -1.90
CA SER A 59 9.39 15.26 -2.21
C SER A 59 8.27 14.24 -1.98
N VAL A 60 8.35 13.10 -2.68
CA VAL A 60 7.45 11.96 -2.48
C VAL A 60 8.27 10.75 -2.07
N THR A 61 8.13 10.33 -0.81
CA THR A 61 8.69 9.09 -0.26
C THR A 61 7.64 8.02 -0.17
N VAL A 62 7.91 6.84 -0.73
CA VAL A 62 6.99 5.70 -0.69
C VAL A 62 7.50 4.66 0.31
N ILE A 63 6.63 4.17 1.18
CA ILE A 63 6.90 3.13 2.17
C ILE A 63 6.03 1.91 1.88
N SER A 64 6.63 0.72 1.89
CA SER A 64 5.89 -0.55 1.88
C SER A 64 6.39 -1.44 3.01
N MET A 65 5.46 -2.03 3.77
CA MET A 65 5.77 -3.05 4.77
C MET A 65 5.42 -4.43 4.19
N GLY A 66 6.41 -5.30 4.09
CA GLY A 66 6.18 -6.63 3.51
C GLY A 66 7.43 -7.49 3.42
N PRO A 67 7.32 -8.66 2.78
CA PRO A 67 8.46 -9.51 2.48
C PRO A 67 9.41 -8.84 1.48
N PRO A 68 10.64 -9.34 1.29
CA PRO A 68 11.61 -8.77 0.34
C PRO A 68 11.04 -8.52 -1.07
N LYS A 69 10.12 -9.38 -1.54
CA LYS A 69 9.46 -9.24 -2.84
C LYS A 69 8.64 -7.94 -2.97
N ALA A 70 8.22 -7.32 -1.87
CA ALA A 70 7.55 -6.02 -1.92
C ALA A 70 8.44 -4.87 -2.45
N GLY A 71 9.72 -5.11 -2.67
CA GLY A 71 10.58 -4.24 -3.48
C GLY A 71 10.05 -3.97 -4.89
N ASP A 72 9.23 -4.88 -5.46
CA ASP A 72 8.66 -4.71 -6.80
C ASP A 72 7.69 -3.53 -6.87
N VAL A 73 6.76 -3.39 -5.91
CA VAL A 73 5.82 -2.25 -5.90
C VAL A 73 6.53 -0.94 -5.61
N LEU A 74 7.62 -0.96 -4.85
CA LEU A 74 8.45 0.21 -4.63
C LEU A 74 9.17 0.66 -5.91
N ARG A 75 9.67 -0.27 -6.72
CA ARG A 75 10.20 0.04 -8.06
C ARG A 75 9.11 0.63 -8.95
N GLU A 76 7.91 0.06 -8.93
CA GLU A 76 6.78 0.58 -9.70
C GLU A 76 6.40 2.01 -9.29
N ALA A 77 6.42 2.33 -7.99
CA ALA A 77 6.24 3.69 -7.51
C ALA A 77 7.32 4.65 -8.04
N LEU A 78 8.59 4.20 -8.04
CA LEU A 78 9.69 4.96 -8.64
C LEU A 78 9.50 5.16 -10.16
N TYR A 79 8.94 4.19 -10.88
CA TYR A 79 8.62 4.35 -12.31
C TYR A 79 7.58 5.44 -12.57
N ARG A 80 6.62 5.61 -11.67
CA ARG A 80 5.54 6.60 -11.76
C ARG A 80 5.97 8.00 -11.30
N GLY A 81 7.02 8.11 -10.51
CA GLY A 81 7.50 9.43 -10.15
C GLY A 81 8.03 9.60 -8.74
N ALA A 82 7.84 8.67 -7.83
CA ALA A 82 8.36 8.77 -6.47
C ALA A 82 9.87 9.08 -6.45
N ASP A 83 10.31 9.85 -5.45
CA ASP A 83 11.70 10.29 -5.33
C ASP A 83 12.52 9.31 -4.49
N ARG A 84 11.90 8.73 -3.46
CA ARG A 84 12.52 7.79 -2.53
C ARG A 84 11.58 6.62 -2.23
N ALA A 85 12.16 5.44 -2.00
CA ALA A 85 11.43 4.24 -1.66
C ALA A 85 12.06 3.54 -0.46
N VAL A 86 11.23 3.10 0.49
CA VAL A 86 11.64 2.43 1.73
C VAL A 86 10.88 1.13 1.88
N LEU A 87 11.59 0.02 1.99
CA LEU A 87 11.05 -1.29 2.32
C LEU A 87 11.19 -1.54 3.82
N LEU A 88 10.07 -1.71 4.52
CA LEU A 88 10.03 -2.21 5.88
C LEU A 88 9.91 -3.72 5.84
N THR A 89 10.94 -4.43 6.25
CA THR A 89 10.95 -5.89 6.21
C THR A 89 11.70 -6.48 7.38
N ASP A 90 11.00 -7.29 8.17
CA ASP A 90 11.52 -8.01 9.31
C ASP A 90 10.65 -9.25 9.56
N LYS A 91 11.27 -10.39 9.82
CA LYS A 91 10.52 -11.62 10.15
C LYS A 91 9.71 -11.49 11.43
N ARG A 92 10.17 -10.64 12.37
CA ARG A 92 9.47 -10.35 13.63
C ARG A 92 8.17 -9.53 13.42
N ALA A 93 8.04 -8.86 12.26
CA ALA A 93 6.83 -8.15 11.86
C ALA A 93 5.79 -9.04 11.17
N ALA A 94 6.11 -10.32 10.90
CA ALA A 94 5.20 -11.22 10.21
C ALA A 94 3.91 -11.47 10.99
N ALA A 95 2.80 -11.62 10.27
CA ALA A 95 1.45 -11.82 10.83
C ALA A 95 0.95 -10.69 11.74
N SER A 96 1.48 -9.47 11.56
CA SER A 96 0.92 -8.27 12.18
C SER A 96 -0.52 -8.04 11.71
N ASP A 97 -1.42 -7.78 12.65
CA ASP A 97 -2.75 -7.27 12.34
C ASP A 97 -2.71 -5.78 11.95
N THR A 98 -3.85 -5.14 11.77
CA THR A 98 -3.91 -3.74 11.38
C THR A 98 -3.30 -2.81 12.42
N LEU A 99 -3.45 -3.12 13.71
CA LEU A 99 -2.94 -2.30 14.80
C LEU A 99 -1.41 -2.37 14.89
N ALA A 100 -0.84 -3.58 14.86
CA ALA A 100 0.61 -3.77 14.83
C ALA A 100 1.23 -3.21 13.55
N THR A 101 0.58 -3.40 12.40
CA THR A 101 1.01 -2.82 11.11
C THR A 101 1.05 -1.29 11.17
N SER A 102 -0.01 -0.65 11.67
CA SER A 102 -0.09 0.81 11.78
C SER A 102 0.96 1.36 12.75
N TYR A 103 1.26 0.63 13.82
CA TYR A 103 2.35 0.98 14.73
C TYR A 103 3.70 0.98 14.02
N ILE A 104 4.05 -0.10 13.33
CA ILE A 104 5.32 -0.23 12.60
C ILE A 104 5.44 0.87 11.53
N ILE A 105 4.40 1.11 10.74
CA ILE A 105 4.38 2.16 9.72
C ILE A 105 4.56 3.55 10.37
N SER A 106 3.89 3.82 11.49
CA SER A 106 4.02 5.09 12.19
C SER A 106 5.46 5.34 12.70
N ARG A 107 6.13 4.29 13.18
CA ARG A 107 7.55 4.35 13.57
C ARG A 107 8.44 4.69 12.39
N ALA A 108 8.23 4.04 11.25
CA ALA A 108 8.97 4.33 10.02
C ALA A 108 8.76 5.76 9.53
N ILE A 109 7.52 6.27 9.55
CA ILE A 109 7.23 7.65 9.18
C ILE A 109 7.95 8.63 10.10
N ARG A 110 7.99 8.39 11.41
CA ARG A 110 8.77 9.20 12.36
C ARG A 110 10.27 9.16 12.07
N THR A 111 10.79 8.01 11.67
CA THR A 111 12.21 7.83 11.30
C THR A 111 12.59 8.61 10.03
N LEU A 112 11.64 8.87 9.13
CA LEU A 112 11.87 9.79 8.00
C LEU A 112 12.18 11.22 8.44
N GLY A 113 11.70 11.62 9.62
CA GLY A 113 11.85 12.94 10.19
C GLY A 113 10.74 13.89 9.73
N LYS A 114 11.00 14.69 8.69
CA LYS A 114 10.02 15.68 8.21
C LYS A 114 9.02 15.04 7.24
N TYR A 115 7.74 15.33 7.45
CA TYR A 115 6.64 15.05 6.53
C TYR A 115 5.50 16.03 6.77
N ASP A 116 4.80 16.42 5.71
CA ASP A 116 3.67 17.35 5.77
C ASP A 116 2.34 16.63 5.45
N LEU A 117 2.38 15.67 4.54
CA LEU A 117 1.21 14.91 4.10
C LEU A 117 1.54 13.41 4.08
N VAL A 118 0.67 12.60 4.67
CA VAL A 118 0.74 11.15 4.59
C VAL A 118 -0.47 10.65 3.80
N PHE A 119 -0.23 9.89 2.75
CA PHE A 119 -1.30 9.34 1.91
C PHE A 119 -1.34 7.82 1.99
N CYS A 120 -2.53 7.28 2.04
CA CYS A 120 -2.83 5.85 1.91
C CYS A 120 -3.97 5.69 0.91
N GLY A 121 -4.08 4.57 0.23
CA GLY A 121 -5.33 4.16 -0.38
C GLY A 121 -6.42 3.98 0.68
N ARG A 122 -7.68 3.98 0.29
CA ARG A 122 -8.80 3.72 1.22
C ARG A 122 -8.58 2.42 1.98
N GLN A 123 -8.18 1.36 1.27
CA GLN A 123 -7.93 0.03 1.83
C GLN A 123 -7.01 -0.81 0.94
N ALA A 124 -6.54 -1.94 1.45
CA ALA A 124 -5.88 -2.96 0.65
C ALA A 124 -6.91 -4.02 0.23
N ILE A 125 -6.96 -4.37 -1.07
CA ILE A 125 -7.97 -5.28 -1.64
C ILE A 125 -7.86 -6.75 -1.17
N ASP A 126 -6.81 -7.09 -0.45
CA ASP A 126 -6.61 -8.44 0.10
C ASP A 126 -7.21 -8.63 1.50
N GLY A 127 -7.46 -7.56 2.22
CA GLY A 127 -7.93 -7.59 3.60
C GLY A 127 -9.19 -6.75 3.86
N ASP A 128 -9.47 -5.75 3.05
CA ASP A 128 -10.67 -4.89 3.04
C ASP A 128 -11.04 -4.25 4.38
N THR A 129 -10.04 -3.98 5.25
CA THR A 129 -10.29 -3.46 6.60
C THR A 129 -10.42 -1.96 6.67
N ALA A 130 -9.81 -1.20 5.76
CA ALA A 130 -9.74 0.26 5.74
C ALA A 130 -9.19 0.91 7.04
N GLN A 131 -8.48 0.14 7.87
CA GLN A 131 -8.08 0.55 9.22
C GLN A 131 -6.67 1.11 9.33
N VAL A 132 -5.74 0.64 8.49
CA VAL A 132 -4.29 0.94 8.65
C VAL A 132 -4.01 2.44 8.56
N GLY A 133 -4.61 3.15 7.59
CA GLY A 133 -4.44 4.60 7.46
C GLY A 133 -4.87 5.35 8.72
N PRO A 134 -6.15 5.26 9.13
CA PRO A 134 -6.65 5.90 10.35
C PRO A 134 -5.86 5.55 11.62
N GLN A 135 -5.52 4.29 11.82
CA GLN A 135 -4.72 3.85 12.97
C GLN A 135 -3.29 4.43 12.92
N THR A 136 -2.71 4.56 11.73
CA THR A 136 -1.39 5.19 11.57
C THR A 136 -1.44 6.66 11.96
N ALA A 137 -2.49 7.39 11.58
CA ALA A 137 -2.68 8.79 11.98
C ALA A 137 -2.76 8.94 13.50
N GLU A 138 -3.55 8.08 14.16
CA GLU A 138 -3.67 8.04 15.61
C GLU A 138 -2.32 7.77 16.28
N LYS A 139 -1.56 6.79 15.78
CA LYS A 139 -0.21 6.49 16.30
C LYS A 139 0.78 7.63 16.07
N LEU A 140 0.64 8.40 15.02
CA LEU A 140 1.46 9.59 14.75
C LEU A 140 1.03 10.79 15.60
N GLY A 141 -0.20 10.82 16.12
CA GLY A 141 -0.78 11.95 16.82
C GLY A 141 -1.14 13.12 15.89
N ILE A 142 -1.53 12.82 14.66
CA ILE A 142 -1.89 13.80 13.63
C ILE A 142 -3.35 13.64 13.22
N PRO A 143 -4.01 14.71 12.74
CA PRO A 143 -5.35 14.62 12.19
C PRO A 143 -5.40 13.70 10.96
N GLN A 144 -6.59 13.16 10.67
CA GLN A 144 -6.85 12.38 9.49
C GLN A 144 -8.08 12.89 8.74
N VAL A 145 -8.05 12.74 7.41
CA VAL A 145 -9.20 12.96 6.53
C VAL A 145 -9.34 11.74 5.64
N THR A 146 -10.46 11.02 5.79
CA THR A 146 -10.72 9.78 5.03
C THR A 146 -11.54 10.06 3.79
N TYR A 147 -11.39 9.17 2.78
CA TYR A 147 -12.19 9.17 1.55
C TYR A 147 -12.05 10.45 0.71
N LEU A 148 -10.81 10.92 0.56
CA LEU A 148 -10.50 12.08 -0.27
C LEU A 148 -10.95 11.86 -1.71
N GLU A 149 -11.70 12.83 -2.24
CA GLU A 149 -12.01 12.96 -3.67
C GLU A 149 -11.14 14.02 -4.34
N ARG A 150 -10.79 15.09 -3.63
CA ARG A 150 -10.01 16.20 -4.21
C ARG A 150 -9.37 17.09 -3.14
N ILE A 151 -8.15 17.53 -3.38
CA ILE A 151 -7.56 18.67 -2.69
C ILE A 151 -8.09 19.94 -3.39
N GLU A 152 -8.84 20.78 -2.66
CA GLU A 152 -9.34 22.04 -3.21
C GLU A 152 -8.28 23.14 -3.14
N THR A 153 -7.61 23.25 -2.01
CA THR A 153 -6.50 24.16 -1.83
C THR A 153 -5.49 23.59 -0.83
N LEU A 154 -4.23 23.96 -1.01
CA LEU A 154 -3.15 23.62 -0.10
C LEU A 154 -2.22 24.83 0.00
N THR A 155 -2.36 25.62 1.06
CA THR A 155 -1.67 26.90 1.20
C THR A 155 -1.24 27.10 2.66
N ASP A 156 0.01 27.50 2.85
CA ASP A 156 0.58 27.88 4.17
C ASP A 156 0.37 26.83 5.27
N GLY A 157 0.48 25.54 4.89
CA GLY A 157 0.32 24.42 5.82
C GLY A 157 -1.14 24.13 6.20
N VAL A 158 -2.10 24.68 5.45
CA VAL A 158 -3.53 24.39 5.60
C VAL A 158 -4.03 23.73 4.33
N ALA A 159 -4.64 22.56 4.47
CA ALA A 159 -5.26 21.80 3.39
C ALA A 159 -6.78 21.91 3.48
N ARG A 160 -7.42 22.27 2.39
CA ARG A 160 -8.87 22.22 2.21
C ARG A 160 -9.19 21.03 1.32
N LEU A 161 -9.84 20.03 1.89
CA LEU A 161 -10.02 18.71 1.32
C LEU A 161 -11.50 18.38 1.15
N ARG A 162 -11.90 17.98 -0.05
CA ARG A 162 -13.21 17.42 -0.33
C ARG A 162 -13.17 15.91 -0.14
N ARG A 163 -14.07 15.42 0.70
CA ARG A 163 -14.20 13.98 1.01
C ARG A 163 -15.61 13.46 0.78
N ASN A 164 -15.71 12.18 0.46
CA ASN A 164 -16.98 11.48 0.34
C ASN A 164 -17.51 11.07 1.73
N VAL A 165 -18.81 11.20 1.93
CA VAL A 165 -19.51 10.79 3.17
C VAL A 165 -20.65 9.80 2.89
N GLY A 166 -20.58 9.06 1.77
CA GLY A 166 -21.55 8.06 1.37
C GLY A 166 -22.70 8.64 0.54
N ASN A 167 -23.55 9.45 1.11
CA ASN A 167 -24.67 10.11 0.44
C ASN A 167 -24.39 11.53 -0.05
N GLY A 168 -23.12 11.90 -0.13
CA GLY A 168 -22.69 13.22 -0.55
C GLY A 168 -21.22 13.46 -0.28
N TRP A 169 -20.84 14.72 -0.20
CA TRP A 169 -19.48 15.15 0.10
C TRP A 169 -19.48 16.31 1.10
N GLU A 170 -18.35 16.45 1.79
CA GLU A 170 -18.07 17.60 2.62
C GLU A 170 -16.67 18.16 2.35
N VAL A 171 -16.47 19.43 2.68
CA VAL A 171 -15.16 20.05 2.60
C VAL A 171 -14.64 20.28 4.02
N VAL A 172 -13.46 19.74 4.28
CA VAL A 172 -12.79 19.82 5.58
C VAL A 172 -11.54 20.67 5.43
N GLU A 173 -11.33 21.59 6.37
CA GLU A 173 -10.09 22.35 6.48
C GLU A 173 -9.25 21.80 7.63
N VAL A 174 -7.97 21.51 7.37
CA VAL A 174 -7.08 20.85 8.31
C VAL A 174 -5.64 21.38 8.17
N LYS A 175 -4.93 21.50 9.29
CA LYS A 175 -3.50 21.85 9.29
C LYS A 175 -2.64 20.62 9.05
N THR A 176 -1.54 20.84 8.33
CA THR A 176 -0.48 19.81 8.20
C THR A 176 0.36 19.75 9.50
N PRO A 177 0.95 18.57 9.84
CA PRO A 177 0.84 17.33 9.10
C PRO A 177 -0.53 16.66 9.24
N VAL A 178 -0.99 16.01 8.17
CA VAL A 178 -2.26 15.30 8.13
C VAL A 178 -2.12 13.97 7.35
N LEU A 179 -2.83 12.94 7.79
CA LEU A 179 -2.97 11.70 7.02
C LEU A 179 -4.28 11.70 6.25
N VAL A 180 -4.21 11.31 4.98
CA VAL A 180 -5.35 11.28 4.08
C VAL A 180 -5.50 9.91 3.45
N THR A 181 -6.70 9.32 3.50
CA THR A 181 -7.01 8.13 2.70
C THR A 181 -7.73 8.54 1.42
N VAL A 182 -7.31 7.99 0.28
CA VAL A 182 -7.70 8.43 -1.05
C VAL A 182 -8.65 7.44 -1.68
N LEU A 183 -9.71 7.92 -2.33
CA LEU A 183 -10.63 7.13 -3.13
C LEU A 183 -10.16 7.04 -4.59
N ASP A 184 -10.62 6.01 -5.28
CA ASP A 184 -10.47 5.82 -6.73
C ASP A 184 -11.07 6.99 -7.55
N ALA A 185 -12.15 7.60 -7.04
CA ALA A 185 -12.78 8.76 -7.65
C ALA A 185 -11.91 10.04 -7.63
N ALA A 186 -10.78 10.05 -6.90
CA ALA A 186 -9.94 11.24 -6.76
C ALA A 186 -9.17 11.60 -8.04
N ASN A 187 -8.74 10.61 -8.80
CA ASN A 187 -7.90 10.80 -9.99
C ASN A 187 -7.81 9.51 -10.83
N GLU A 188 -7.15 9.63 -11.97
CA GLU A 188 -6.67 8.49 -12.77
C GLU A 188 -5.15 8.37 -12.60
N PRO A 189 -4.62 7.27 -12.03
CA PRO A 189 -3.19 7.13 -11.79
C PRO A 189 -2.38 7.12 -13.09
N ARG A 190 -1.31 7.92 -13.13
CA ARG A 190 -0.42 7.98 -14.28
C ARG A 190 0.26 6.64 -14.58
N PRO A 191 0.47 6.28 -15.85
CA PRO A 191 1.23 5.09 -16.21
C PRO A 191 2.73 5.25 -15.84
N PRO A 192 3.47 4.13 -15.72
CA PRO A 192 4.92 4.16 -15.58
C PRO A 192 5.60 4.92 -16.72
N ALA A 193 6.49 5.88 -16.38
CA ALA A 193 7.22 6.64 -17.38
C ALA A 193 8.40 5.83 -17.94
N ALA A 194 8.50 5.67 -19.26
CA ALA A 194 9.52 4.84 -19.92
C ALA A 194 10.95 5.18 -19.47
N LYS A 195 11.30 6.47 -19.38
CA LYS A 195 12.62 6.94 -18.92
C LYS A 195 12.90 6.51 -17.49
N ARG A 196 11.92 6.62 -16.59
CA ARG A 196 12.05 6.22 -15.18
C ARG A 196 12.12 4.70 -15.05
N THR A 197 11.32 3.97 -15.80
CA THR A 197 11.35 2.50 -15.85
C THR A 197 12.73 2.01 -16.27
N MET A 198 13.32 2.58 -17.33
CA MET A 198 14.66 2.22 -17.79
C MET A 198 15.76 2.51 -16.75
N LYS A 199 15.59 3.56 -15.93
CA LYS A 199 16.49 3.87 -14.83
C LYS A 199 16.27 2.90 -13.65
N TYR A 200 15.05 2.85 -13.12
CA TYR A 200 14.76 2.23 -11.82
C TYR A 200 14.51 0.72 -11.89
N LYS A 201 14.39 0.09 -13.07
CA LYS A 201 14.40 -1.38 -13.19
C LYS A 201 15.70 -2.01 -12.63
N ARG A 202 16.74 -1.21 -12.47
CA ARG A 202 18.04 -1.59 -11.87
C ARG A 202 18.12 -1.25 -10.38
N ALA A 203 17.08 -0.62 -9.80
CA ALA A 203 17.06 -0.35 -8.38
C ALA A 203 17.00 -1.66 -7.59
N ARG A 204 17.73 -1.72 -6.49
CA ARG A 204 17.83 -2.90 -5.62
C ARG A 204 17.66 -2.54 -4.17
N THR A 205 17.10 -3.46 -3.42
CA THR A 205 17.19 -3.49 -1.96
C THR A 205 18.51 -4.14 -1.53
N ARG A 206 18.94 -3.93 -0.29
CA ARG A 206 20.11 -4.62 0.26
C ARG A 206 19.92 -6.15 0.28
N LEU A 207 18.70 -6.63 0.50
CA LEU A 207 18.38 -8.06 0.53
C LEU A 207 18.55 -8.70 -0.85
N GLU A 208 18.09 -8.04 -1.91
CA GLU A 208 18.29 -8.52 -3.28
C GLU A 208 19.78 -8.56 -3.65
N LEU A 209 20.56 -7.55 -3.25
CA LEU A 209 22.00 -7.57 -3.44
C LEU A 209 22.66 -8.74 -2.69
N ALA A 210 22.20 -9.02 -1.48
CA ALA A 210 22.73 -10.15 -0.70
C ALA A 210 22.42 -11.51 -1.37
N GLU A 211 21.24 -11.66 -1.96
CA GLU A 211 20.88 -12.86 -2.72
C GLU A 211 21.71 -12.98 -4.00
N GLU A 212 21.87 -11.90 -4.77
CA GLU A 212 22.69 -11.85 -5.98
C GLU A 212 24.15 -12.21 -5.67
N VAL A 213 24.77 -11.57 -4.64
CA VAL A 213 26.15 -11.84 -4.25
C VAL A 213 26.32 -13.28 -3.75
N ARG A 214 25.37 -13.82 -2.99
CA ARG A 214 25.42 -15.21 -2.53
C ARG A 214 25.37 -16.18 -3.71
N ALA A 215 24.59 -15.90 -4.73
CA ALA A 215 24.49 -16.74 -5.93
C ALA A 215 25.78 -16.66 -6.79
N GLU A 216 26.37 -15.47 -6.90
CA GLU A 216 27.59 -15.26 -7.70
C GLU A 216 28.87 -15.72 -6.99
N LEU A 217 28.93 -15.61 -5.67
CA LEU A 217 30.07 -15.96 -4.83
C LEU A 217 29.73 -17.10 -3.82
N PRO A 218 29.36 -18.31 -4.31
CA PRO A 218 28.86 -19.35 -3.43
C PRO A 218 29.95 -19.91 -2.47
N LYS A 219 31.23 -19.77 -2.81
CA LYS A 219 32.38 -20.25 -2.03
C LYS A 219 33.05 -19.18 -1.18
N ALA A 220 32.67 -17.89 -1.31
CA ALA A 220 33.23 -16.79 -0.54
C ALA A 220 32.81 -16.89 0.94
N GLY A 221 33.65 -16.37 1.83
CA GLY A 221 33.31 -16.20 3.23
C GLY A 221 32.27 -15.10 3.43
N ASP A 222 31.68 -15.06 4.63
CA ASP A 222 30.65 -14.05 4.94
C ASP A 222 31.20 -12.62 4.91
N ASP A 223 32.41 -12.40 5.39
CA ASP A 223 33.07 -11.07 5.34
C ASP A 223 33.31 -10.59 3.90
N GLU A 224 33.71 -11.50 3.00
CA GLU A 224 33.94 -11.19 1.59
C GLU A 224 32.62 -10.86 0.89
N ARG A 225 31.56 -11.60 1.18
CA ARG A 225 30.22 -11.33 0.65
C ARG A 225 29.71 -9.99 1.14
N GLU A 226 29.85 -9.71 2.44
CA GLU A 226 29.38 -8.46 3.04
C GLU A 226 30.12 -7.25 2.44
N ALA A 227 31.43 -7.34 2.24
CA ALA A 227 32.23 -6.30 1.58
C ALA A 227 31.74 -6.04 0.14
N GLU A 228 31.42 -7.10 -0.60
CA GLU A 228 30.90 -6.96 -1.98
C GLU A 228 29.49 -6.38 -2.01
N ILE A 229 28.62 -6.78 -1.06
CA ILE A 229 27.27 -6.19 -0.92
C ILE A 229 27.39 -4.68 -0.68
N GLU A 230 28.24 -4.27 0.26
CA GLU A 230 28.39 -2.84 0.58
C GLU A 230 28.98 -2.04 -0.59
N ARG A 231 29.95 -2.60 -1.30
CA ARG A 231 30.52 -1.98 -2.50
C ARG A 231 29.46 -1.75 -3.60
N ARG A 232 28.57 -2.76 -3.82
CA ARG A 232 27.46 -2.64 -4.78
C ARG A 232 26.40 -1.66 -4.29
N ALA A 233 26.06 -1.71 -3.01
CA ALA A 233 25.09 -0.80 -2.40
C ALA A 233 25.54 0.65 -2.54
N GLU A 234 26.82 0.96 -2.28
CA GLU A 234 27.37 2.30 -2.44
C GLU A 234 27.34 2.77 -3.90
N THR A 235 27.67 1.87 -4.84
CA THR A 235 27.56 2.14 -6.28
C THR A 235 26.11 2.46 -6.71
N LEU A 236 25.13 1.75 -6.17
CA LEU A 236 23.72 2.00 -6.46
C LEU A 236 23.23 3.28 -5.76
N ARG A 237 23.67 3.52 -4.52
CA ARG A 237 23.33 4.73 -3.75
C ARG A 237 23.80 5.99 -4.45
N SER A 238 25.03 6.01 -4.96
CA SER A 238 25.59 7.15 -5.71
C SER A 238 24.83 7.45 -7.02
N ARG A 239 24.13 6.44 -7.56
CA ARG A 239 23.28 6.57 -8.77
C ARG A 239 21.81 6.84 -8.45
N GLY A 240 21.42 6.89 -7.16
CA GLY A 240 20.01 6.98 -6.73
C GLY A 240 19.19 5.77 -7.15
N LEU A 241 19.79 4.56 -7.03
CA LEU A 241 19.19 3.28 -7.40
C LEU A 241 19.06 2.33 -6.20
N MET A 242 19.35 2.80 -4.99
CA MET A 242 19.16 2.02 -3.79
C MET A 242 17.75 2.23 -3.26
N ILE A 243 17.03 1.12 -3.00
CA ILE A 243 15.78 1.13 -2.22
C ILE A 243 16.21 0.90 -0.78
N ASP A 244 15.90 1.87 0.09
CA ASP A 244 16.21 1.76 1.51
C ASP A 244 15.50 0.56 2.11
N THR A 245 16.19 -0.19 2.95
CA THR A 245 15.61 -1.36 3.63
C THR A 245 15.78 -1.16 5.12
N TRP A 246 14.66 -1.14 5.84
CA TRP A 246 14.62 -0.96 7.28
C TRP A 246 13.98 -2.17 7.96
N ASN A 247 14.56 -2.60 9.06
CA ASN A 247 14.01 -3.57 9.98
C ASN A 247 13.38 -2.88 11.21
N LEU A 248 12.88 -3.63 12.17
CA LEU A 248 12.25 -3.08 13.38
C LEU A 248 13.22 -2.31 14.29
N ASP A 249 14.51 -2.68 14.27
CA ASP A 249 15.53 -1.99 15.07
C ASP A 249 15.89 -0.63 14.44
N ASP A 250 15.94 -0.55 13.11
CA ASP A 250 16.22 0.70 12.36
C ASP A 250 15.18 1.80 12.63
N ILE A 251 13.97 1.41 13.00
CA ILE A 251 12.86 2.33 13.31
C ILE A 251 12.59 2.44 14.82
N ASP A 252 13.46 1.88 15.66
CA ASP A 252 13.34 1.85 17.12
C ASP A 252 11.94 1.39 17.56
N ALA A 253 11.47 0.27 17.02
CA ALA A 253 10.15 -0.28 17.32
C ALA A 253 10.19 -1.13 18.59
N ASP A 254 9.20 -0.94 19.45
CA ASP A 254 8.95 -1.84 20.58
C ASP A 254 8.38 -3.16 20.07
N LEU A 255 9.15 -4.24 20.20
CA LEU A 255 8.80 -5.55 19.67
C LEU A 255 7.51 -6.13 20.30
N SER A 256 7.12 -5.66 21.49
CA SER A 256 5.87 -6.08 22.12
C SER A 256 4.62 -5.64 21.36
N TRP A 257 4.75 -4.67 20.45
CA TRP A 257 3.69 -4.15 19.57
C TRP A 257 3.79 -4.66 18.13
N CYS A 258 4.70 -5.61 17.87
CA CYS A 258 5.01 -6.06 16.53
C CYS A 258 4.64 -7.53 16.31
N GLY A 259 4.37 -7.89 15.05
CA GLY A 259 4.14 -9.26 14.65
C GLY A 259 2.91 -9.90 15.29
N LEU A 260 2.87 -11.22 15.26
CA LEU A 260 1.75 -11.99 15.81
C LEU A 260 1.54 -11.74 17.33
N SER A 261 2.62 -11.62 18.10
CA SER A 261 2.55 -11.41 19.55
C SER A 261 2.06 -10.02 19.94
N GLY A 262 2.33 -9.03 19.10
CA GLY A 262 1.87 -7.64 19.30
C GLY A 262 0.49 -7.35 18.69
N SER A 263 -0.14 -8.35 18.07
CA SER A 263 -1.43 -8.23 17.40
C SER A 263 -2.58 -8.63 18.32
N PRO A 264 -3.47 -7.72 18.72
CA PRO A 264 -4.64 -8.06 19.53
C PRO A 264 -5.70 -8.87 18.78
N THR A 265 -5.66 -8.90 17.45
CA THR A 265 -6.57 -9.69 16.62
C THR A 265 -5.80 -10.75 15.83
N GLN A 266 -6.46 -11.89 15.59
CA GLN A 266 -5.88 -12.98 14.81
C GLN A 266 -6.93 -13.52 13.85
N VAL A 267 -6.52 -13.76 12.59
CA VAL A 267 -7.38 -14.40 11.60
C VAL A 267 -7.53 -15.88 11.98
N HIS A 268 -8.69 -16.26 12.48
CA HIS A 268 -8.98 -17.64 12.85
C HIS A 268 -9.21 -18.52 11.61
N ARG A 269 -9.95 -18.02 10.62
CA ARG A 269 -10.29 -18.77 9.40
C ARG A 269 -10.64 -17.82 8.27
N ILE A 270 -10.13 -18.09 7.08
CA ILE A 270 -10.55 -17.46 5.83
C ILE A 270 -11.51 -18.43 5.13
N GLN A 271 -12.73 -17.99 4.87
CA GLN A 271 -13.67 -18.71 4.01
C GLN A 271 -13.74 -17.98 2.67
N ALA A 272 -13.29 -18.63 1.61
CA ALA A 272 -13.57 -18.16 0.27
C ALA A 272 -15.02 -18.50 -0.05
N ILE A 273 -15.85 -17.50 -0.26
CA ILE A 273 -17.18 -17.72 -0.84
C ILE A 273 -16.93 -17.91 -2.34
N VAL A 274 -16.93 -19.14 -2.78
CA VAL A 274 -16.99 -19.43 -4.22
C VAL A 274 -18.45 -19.24 -4.59
N LEU A 275 -18.74 -18.20 -5.38
CA LEU A 275 -20.04 -18.07 -6.03
C LEU A 275 -20.14 -19.17 -7.09
N THR A 276 -20.51 -20.38 -6.67
CA THR A 276 -20.92 -21.43 -7.59
C THR A 276 -22.28 -21.02 -8.14
N LYS A 277 -22.38 -20.98 -9.46
CA LYS A 277 -23.64 -20.71 -10.13
C LYS A 277 -24.55 -21.94 -9.99
N GLU A 278 -25.14 -22.10 -8.80
CA GLU A 278 -26.19 -23.08 -8.55
C GLU A 278 -27.53 -22.50 -8.96
N GLY A 279 -27.85 -22.66 -10.24
CA GLY A 279 -29.13 -22.24 -10.77
C GLY A 279 -29.17 -20.75 -11.22
N TYR A 280 -30.26 -20.42 -11.86
CA TYR A 280 -30.66 -19.05 -12.19
C TYR A 280 -32.15 -18.92 -11.97
N THR A 281 -32.60 -17.78 -11.54
CA THR A 281 -34.02 -17.45 -11.46
C THR A 281 -34.37 -16.65 -12.69
N GLU A 282 -35.23 -17.20 -13.53
CA GLU A 282 -35.75 -16.49 -14.69
C GLU A 282 -36.82 -15.51 -14.24
N ILE A 283 -36.64 -14.25 -14.56
CA ILE A 283 -37.55 -13.18 -14.18
C ILE A 283 -38.28 -12.72 -15.42
N SER A 284 -39.60 -12.74 -15.37
CA SER A 284 -40.40 -12.25 -16.50
C SER A 284 -40.18 -10.74 -16.65
N PRO A 285 -40.08 -10.24 -17.90
CA PRO A 285 -39.85 -8.82 -18.22
C PRO A 285 -41.16 -8.01 -18.06
N THR A 286 -41.81 -8.15 -16.89
CA THR A 286 -43.00 -7.42 -16.51
C THR A 286 -42.72 -6.53 -15.34
N GLU A 287 -43.52 -5.49 -15.13
CA GLU A 287 -43.39 -4.61 -13.97
C GLU A 287 -43.40 -5.40 -12.63
N GLU A 288 -44.24 -6.42 -12.55
CA GLU A 288 -44.31 -7.27 -11.36
C GLU A 288 -43.04 -8.13 -11.17
N GLY A 289 -42.48 -8.69 -12.27
CA GLY A 289 -41.24 -9.44 -12.23
C GLY A 289 -40.03 -8.56 -11.80
N ILE A 290 -39.95 -7.35 -12.34
CA ILE A 290 -38.92 -6.38 -11.96
C ILE A 290 -39.06 -5.96 -10.49
N ARG A 291 -40.28 -5.69 -10.04
CA ARG A 291 -40.58 -5.33 -8.65
C ARG A 291 -40.19 -6.44 -7.67
N ARG A 292 -40.46 -7.69 -8.03
CA ARG A 292 -40.03 -8.85 -7.25
C ARG A 292 -38.50 -8.97 -7.16
N LEU A 293 -37.78 -8.81 -8.28
CA LEU A 293 -36.31 -8.80 -8.28
C LEU A 293 -35.74 -7.74 -7.34
N VAL A 294 -36.23 -6.51 -7.48
CA VAL A 294 -35.76 -5.41 -6.61
C VAL A 294 -36.04 -5.70 -5.14
N HIS A 295 -37.23 -6.26 -4.83
CA HIS A 295 -37.59 -6.65 -3.47
C HIS A 295 -36.64 -7.74 -2.92
N GLU A 296 -36.37 -8.80 -3.69
CA GLU A 296 -35.45 -9.87 -3.30
C GLU A 296 -34.03 -9.31 -3.07
N LEU A 297 -33.51 -8.45 -3.94
CA LEU A 297 -32.19 -7.82 -3.79
C LEU A 297 -32.10 -6.92 -2.54
N ILE A 298 -33.18 -6.26 -2.15
CA ILE A 298 -33.24 -5.47 -0.91
C ILE A 298 -33.27 -6.39 0.30
N VAL A 299 -34.11 -7.44 0.28
CA VAL A 299 -34.24 -8.40 1.39
C VAL A 299 -32.92 -9.14 1.64
N ASP A 300 -32.17 -9.45 0.56
CA ASP A 300 -30.87 -10.11 0.63
C ASP A 300 -29.71 -9.14 0.91
N HIS A 301 -30.00 -7.87 1.22
CA HIS A 301 -29.00 -6.82 1.46
C HIS A 301 -27.99 -6.65 0.33
N THR A 302 -28.35 -6.97 -0.91
CA THR A 302 -27.53 -6.77 -2.11
C THR A 302 -27.70 -5.33 -2.66
N LEU A 303 -28.87 -4.74 -2.44
CA LEU A 303 -29.18 -3.32 -2.69
C LEU A 303 -29.67 -2.69 -1.37
N GLY A 304 -28.94 -1.67 -0.89
CA GLY A 304 -29.32 -0.94 0.30
C GLY A 304 -28.18 -0.42 1.10
#